data_4650d7382bdb435c0ed2063f4ce2a665
#
_entry.id   4650d7382bdb435c0ed2063f4ce2a665
#
_cell.length_a   1.000
_cell.length_b   1.000
_cell.length_c   1.000
_cell.angle_alpha   90.00
_cell.angle_beta   90.00
_cell.angle_gamma   90.00
#
_symmetry.space_group_name_H-M   'P 1'
#
loop_
_entity.id
_entity.type
_entity.pdbx_description
1 polymer ?
#
loop_
_entity_poly.entity_id
_entity_poly.type
_entity_poly.pdbx_seq_one_letter_code
_entity_poly.pdbx_strand_id
1 'polypeptide(L)'
;MLGTRASKLTMVDKVPPSFSSMERMRHISLFILLGAGGSLLLLTGCTTGRVASGAPYHVTAYRPHDPSAVRVKVSLSKENIYVMEGDRSLMAVACSVGIPDKPTPKGNFKIYAKEEQKRSGSYGFSVQGNRIVPSTGGGPGRYVGYPMGYWCEFAPAYGFHQGFVHPYPRTHGCIRLHGEAAPKFYALVKIGTPVNIANSQPEDETLGPKVQRVDDSKTPDPPASLMVTSGAFQKPSGPLLE
;
A
#
# COMPACT_ATOMS: atom_id res chain seq x y z
N MET A 1 -49.02 -41.96 5.01
CA MET A 1 -50.14 -40.97 4.88
C MET A 1 -49.49 -39.62 4.62
N LEU A 2 -49.50 -39.27 3.40
CA LEU A 2 -50.20 -38.11 2.80
C LEU A 2 -49.71 -36.76 3.41
N GLY A 3 -49.25 -35.77 2.68
CA GLY A 3 -49.41 -35.44 1.27
C GLY A 3 -48.63 -34.19 0.91
N THR A 4 -48.20 -34.21 -0.25
CA THR A 4 -47.76 -33.20 -1.19
C THR A 4 -48.49 -31.84 -1.12
N ARG A 5 -47.74 -30.76 -1.36
CA ARG A 5 -48.16 -29.72 -2.34
C ARG A 5 -46.99 -28.82 -2.79
N ALA A 6 -46.66 -28.97 -4.04
CA ALA A 6 -45.92 -28.03 -4.84
C ALA A 6 -46.86 -26.88 -5.28
N SER A 7 -46.32 -25.65 -5.39
CA SER A 7 -46.92 -24.59 -6.21
C SER A 7 -45.82 -23.91 -7.04
N LYS A 8 -45.93 -24.18 -8.33
CA LYS A 8 -45.36 -23.38 -9.44
C LYS A 8 -46.15 -22.10 -9.58
N LEU A 9 -45.50 -21.00 -9.91
CA LEU A 9 -46.01 -19.94 -10.81
C LEU A 9 -44.80 -19.10 -11.25
N THR A 10 -44.34 -19.26 -12.43
CA THR A 10 -44.54 -18.65 -13.76
C THR A 10 -43.99 -17.23 -13.92
N MET A 11 -43.03 -17.21 -14.85
CA MET A 11 -42.50 -16.07 -15.61
C MET A 11 -43.54 -15.07 -16.03
N VAL A 12 -43.15 -13.80 -16.08
CA VAL A 12 -43.58 -12.87 -17.15
C VAL A 12 -42.41 -11.94 -17.50
N ASP A 13 -41.91 -12.13 -18.69
CA ASP A 13 -41.13 -11.17 -19.47
C ASP A 13 -41.92 -9.89 -19.74
N LYS A 14 -41.27 -8.75 -19.66
CA LYS A 14 -41.64 -7.59 -20.47
C LYS A 14 -40.40 -6.70 -20.75
N VAL A 15 -39.85 -6.85 -21.92
CA VAL A 15 -39.17 -5.78 -22.68
C VAL A 15 -40.21 -5.05 -23.49
N PRO A 16 -40.19 -3.73 -23.60
CA PRO A 16 -40.31 -3.00 -24.85
C PRO A 16 -39.64 -1.61 -24.83
N PRO A 17 -39.73 -0.86 -25.92
CA PRO A 17 -39.04 -1.02 -27.18
C PRO A 17 -38.17 0.22 -27.50
N SER A 18 -37.32 0.03 -28.51
CA SER A 18 -36.59 1.07 -29.24
C SER A 18 -37.55 2.03 -29.98
N PHE A 19 -37.23 3.31 -29.94
CA PHE A 19 -37.70 4.23 -30.98
C PHE A 19 -36.54 5.07 -31.49
N SER A 20 -36.23 4.83 -32.74
CA SER A 20 -35.44 5.68 -33.62
C SER A 20 -36.35 6.74 -34.22
N SER A 21 -35.88 7.91 -34.44
CA SER A 21 -36.11 8.70 -35.68
C SER A 21 -35.62 10.11 -35.47
N MET A 22 -34.57 10.44 -36.08
CA MET A 22 -34.31 11.47 -37.10
C MET A 22 -35.51 12.32 -37.52
N GLU A 23 -35.36 13.65 -37.45
CA GLU A 23 -35.65 14.65 -38.48
C GLU A 23 -35.24 16.04 -38.01
N ARG A 24 -34.25 16.59 -38.66
CA ARG A 24 -34.23 17.69 -39.66
C ARG A 24 -34.55 19.09 -39.14
N MET A 25 -33.55 19.86 -39.07
CA MET A 25 -33.21 20.95 -40.07
C MET A 25 -33.81 22.34 -39.84
N ARG A 26 -32.89 23.31 -39.83
CA ARG A 26 -32.99 24.71 -40.28
C ARG A 26 -33.66 25.73 -39.37
N HIS A 27 -32.92 26.69 -38.88
CA HIS A 27 -32.81 28.02 -39.52
C HIS A 27 -31.76 28.88 -38.81
N ILE A 28 -31.00 29.50 -39.63
CA ILE A 28 -30.07 30.62 -39.55
C ILE A 28 -30.73 31.83 -38.90
N SER A 29 -30.03 32.51 -37.98
CA SER A 29 -29.93 33.96 -37.97
C SER A 29 -28.85 34.46 -37.03
N LEU A 30 -27.89 35.02 -37.59
CA LEU A 30 -26.91 36.02 -37.27
C LEU A 30 -27.50 37.19 -36.45
N PHE A 31 -26.93 37.48 -35.25
CA PHE A 31 -26.78 38.85 -34.75
C PHE A 31 -25.55 39.00 -33.86
N ILE A 32 -24.89 40.02 -34.09
CA ILE A 32 -23.58 40.52 -33.79
C ILE A 32 -23.58 41.28 -32.44
N LEU A 33 -22.49 41.23 -31.72
CA LEU A 33 -21.76 42.25 -30.97
C LEU A 33 -22.05 42.50 -29.47
N LEU A 34 -20.93 42.52 -28.82
CA LEU A 34 -20.44 43.30 -27.64
C LEU A 34 -20.93 42.94 -26.26
N GLY A 35 -19.95 42.57 -25.46
CA GLY A 35 -20.02 42.55 -23.98
C GLY A 35 -18.76 41.96 -23.40
N ALA A 36 -17.70 42.75 -23.30
CA ALA A 36 -16.48 42.39 -22.57
C ALA A 36 -16.79 42.22 -21.07
N GLY A 37 -16.40 41.08 -20.51
CA GLY A 37 -16.55 40.79 -19.09
C GLY A 37 -15.87 39.47 -18.78
N GLY A 38 -14.55 39.42 -18.92
CA GLY A 38 -13.76 38.25 -18.58
C GLY A 38 -13.73 38.00 -17.09
N SER A 39 -14.57 37.08 -16.57
CA SER A 39 -14.32 36.42 -15.30
C SER A 39 -13.52 35.15 -15.56
N LEU A 40 -12.21 35.29 -15.43
CA LEU A 40 -11.26 34.18 -15.41
C LEU A 40 -11.44 33.43 -14.09
N LEU A 41 -12.36 32.46 -14.05
CA LEU A 41 -12.45 31.48 -12.99
C LEU A 41 -11.18 30.62 -13.05
N LEU A 42 -10.20 30.97 -12.22
CA LEU A 42 -9.09 30.10 -11.91
C LEU A 42 -9.64 28.87 -11.18
N LEU A 43 -9.97 27.82 -11.92
CA LEU A 43 -10.12 26.49 -11.39
C LEU A 43 -8.74 26.03 -10.93
N THR A 44 -8.43 26.32 -9.66
CA THR A 44 -7.35 25.64 -8.97
C THR A 44 -7.78 24.18 -8.78
N GLY A 45 -7.57 23.39 -9.81
CA GLY A 45 -7.68 21.95 -9.70
C GLY A 45 -6.65 21.48 -8.68
N CYS A 46 -7.10 20.92 -7.56
CA CYS A 46 -6.27 20.10 -6.70
C CYS A 46 -5.79 18.92 -7.55
N THR A 47 -4.63 19.06 -8.18
CA THR A 47 -3.92 17.94 -8.77
C THR A 47 -3.47 17.06 -7.62
N THR A 48 -4.25 16.02 -7.32
CA THR A 48 -3.72 14.87 -6.59
C THR A 48 -2.51 14.41 -7.39
N GLY A 49 -1.31 14.63 -6.83
CA GLY A 49 -0.06 14.32 -7.51
C GLY A 49 0.07 12.84 -7.80
N ARG A 50 -0.49 12.41 -8.93
CA ARG A 50 -0.09 11.18 -9.58
C ARG A 50 1.30 11.44 -10.10
N VAL A 51 2.31 10.86 -9.46
CA VAL A 51 3.66 10.84 -10.02
C VAL A 51 3.56 10.16 -11.38
N ALA A 52 3.95 10.89 -12.42
CA ALA A 52 4.06 10.33 -13.77
C ALA A 52 4.92 9.06 -13.69
N SER A 53 4.46 7.98 -14.32
CA SER A 53 5.20 6.73 -14.45
C SER A 53 6.56 7.03 -15.10
N GLY A 54 7.64 7.04 -14.26
CA GLY A 54 8.99 7.33 -14.76
C GLY A 54 9.90 8.10 -13.80
N ALA A 55 9.36 8.86 -12.83
CA ALA A 55 10.20 9.47 -11.81
C ALA A 55 10.62 8.43 -10.77
N PRO A 56 11.92 8.34 -10.40
CA PRO A 56 12.35 7.42 -9.37
C PRO A 56 11.64 7.74 -8.04
N TYR A 57 11.16 6.70 -7.36
CA TYR A 57 10.60 6.86 -6.02
C TYR A 57 11.71 7.28 -5.06
N HIS A 58 11.51 8.40 -4.40
CA HIS A 58 12.47 8.94 -3.45
C HIS A 58 11.81 9.15 -2.09
N VAL A 59 12.51 8.77 -1.03
CA VAL A 59 12.05 8.92 0.35
C VAL A 59 13.02 9.80 1.11
N THR A 60 12.50 10.89 1.66
CA THR A 60 13.22 11.73 2.62
C THR A 60 12.89 11.28 4.04
N ALA A 61 13.92 11.13 4.88
CA ALA A 61 13.77 10.82 6.29
C ALA A 61 14.78 11.61 7.12
N TYR A 62 14.30 12.30 8.16
CA TYR A 62 15.09 13.19 8.99
C TYR A 62 15.52 12.52 10.30
N ARG A 63 16.74 12.80 10.74
CA ARG A 63 17.20 12.36 12.06
C ARG A 63 16.32 12.94 13.16
N PRO A 64 15.90 12.14 14.14
CA PRO A 64 15.21 12.66 15.31
C PRO A 64 16.18 13.49 16.18
N HIS A 65 15.67 14.53 16.80
CA HIS A 65 16.39 15.26 17.85
C HIS A 65 16.42 14.42 19.14
N ASP A 66 15.27 13.82 19.46
CA ASP A 66 15.14 12.88 20.57
C ASP A 66 14.57 11.52 20.06
N PRO A 67 15.42 10.50 19.91
CA PRO A 67 14.96 9.16 19.50
C PRO A 67 13.93 8.53 20.45
N SER A 68 13.77 9.03 21.68
CA SER A 68 12.76 8.54 22.62
C SER A 68 11.37 9.10 22.38
N ALA A 69 11.30 10.25 21.70
CA ALA A 69 10.07 10.92 21.31
C ALA A 69 9.48 10.40 20.00
N VAL A 70 10.19 9.51 19.28
CA VAL A 70 9.72 8.95 18.00
C VAL A 70 8.50 8.07 18.20
N ARG A 71 7.46 8.28 17.38
CA ARG A 71 6.22 7.51 17.34
C ARG A 71 5.88 7.16 15.89
N VAL A 72 5.27 6.00 15.69
CA VAL A 72 4.76 5.55 14.39
C VAL A 72 3.25 5.60 14.39
N LYS A 73 2.66 6.20 13.37
CA LYS A 73 1.22 6.21 13.12
C LYS A 73 0.94 5.60 11.75
N VAL A 74 -0.01 4.68 11.70
CA VAL A 74 -0.42 4.00 10.47
C VAL A 74 -1.88 4.28 10.20
N SER A 75 -2.14 4.82 9.01
CA SER A 75 -3.49 4.98 8.46
C SER A 75 -3.78 3.84 7.50
N LEU A 76 -4.74 2.98 7.88
CA LEU A 76 -5.11 1.82 7.05
C LEU A 76 -5.91 2.22 5.81
N SER A 77 -6.80 3.22 5.93
CA SER A 77 -7.63 3.68 4.80
C SER A 77 -6.85 4.44 3.74
N LYS A 78 -5.74 5.08 4.12
CA LYS A 78 -4.85 5.81 3.21
C LYS A 78 -3.61 5.00 2.83
N GLU A 79 -3.39 3.86 3.49
CA GLU A 79 -2.17 3.04 3.32
C GLU A 79 -0.90 3.89 3.48
N ASN A 80 -0.87 4.68 4.57
CA ASN A 80 0.23 5.57 4.90
C ASN A 80 0.87 5.23 6.25
N ILE A 81 2.17 5.49 6.32
CA ILE A 81 2.93 5.50 7.57
C ILE A 81 3.46 6.90 7.80
N TYR A 82 3.28 7.40 9.01
CA TYR A 82 3.83 8.64 9.51
C TYR A 82 4.75 8.35 10.69
N VAL A 83 6.03 8.70 10.56
CA VAL A 83 6.99 8.64 11.66
C VAL A 83 7.17 10.05 12.18
N MET A 84 6.80 10.26 13.45
CA MET A 84 6.67 11.57 14.06
C MET A 84 7.58 11.71 15.28
N GLU A 85 8.08 12.91 15.52
CA GLU A 85 8.70 13.37 16.76
C GLU A 85 7.90 14.58 17.25
N GLY A 86 6.96 14.34 18.19
CA GLY A 86 5.94 15.35 18.48
C GLY A 86 5.13 15.69 17.24
N ASP A 87 5.09 16.96 16.87
CA ASP A 87 4.40 17.45 15.66
C ASP A 87 5.31 17.48 14.42
N ARG A 88 6.60 17.19 14.59
CA ARG A 88 7.56 17.13 13.50
C ARG A 88 7.47 15.81 12.76
N SER A 89 7.25 15.88 11.45
CA SER A 89 7.33 14.70 10.59
C SER A 89 8.79 14.33 10.32
N LEU A 90 9.16 13.10 10.66
CA LEU A 90 10.47 12.55 10.31
C LEU A 90 10.42 11.78 8.99
N MET A 91 9.30 11.11 8.70
CA MET A 91 9.08 10.40 7.45
C MET A 91 7.57 10.21 7.23
N ALA A 92 7.11 10.38 6.00
CA ALA A 92 5.74 10.07 5.58
C ALA A 92 5.77 9.31 4.26
N VAL A 93 5.28 8.07 4.25
CA VAL A 93 5.39 7.17 3.10
C VAL A 93 4.16 6.32 2.89
N ALA A 94 3.92 5.90 1.64
CA ALA A 94 2.95 4.89 1.31
C ALA A 94 3.42 3.50 1.77
N CYS A 95 2.44 2.64 2.07
CA CYS A 95 2.68 1.24 2.45
C CYS A 95 1.59 0.35 1.86
N SER A 96 1.76 -0.97 1.93
CA SER A 96 0.67 -1.92 1.72
C SER A 96 0.29 -2.58 3.04
N VAL A 97 -1.02 -2.70 3.27
CA VAL A 97 -1.62 -3.29 4.48
C VAL A 97 -2.31 -4.62 4.19
N GLY A 98 -2.86 -5.25 5.20
CA GLY A 98 -3.57 -6.53 5.11
C GLY A 98 -4.84 -6.46 4.29
N ILE A 99 -5.11 -7.52 3.51
CA ILE A 99 -6.38 -7.72 2.80
C ILE A 99 -7.54 -7.86 3.80
N PRO A 100 -8.82 -7.67 3.37
CA PRO A 100 -9.98 -7.77 4.27
C PRO A 100 -10.05 -9.08 5.07
N ASP A 101 -9.71 -10.23 4.44
CA ASP A 101 -9.75 -11.54 5.09
C ASP A 101 -8.59 -11.78 6.08
N LYS A 102 -7.51 -11.01 5.98
CA LYS A 102 -6.32 -11.04 6.84
C LYS A 102 -5.87 -9.63 7.16
N PRO A 103 -6.66 -8.88 7.91
CA PRO A 103 -6.42 -7.45 8.12
C PRO A 103 -5.21 -7.20 9.01
N THR A 104 -4.59 -6.05 8.81
CA THR A 104 -3.63 -5.52 9.77
C THR A 104 -4.34 -5.20 11.08
N PRO A 105 -3.85 -5.67 12.24
CA PRO A 105 -4.47 -5.40 13.53
C PRO A 105 -4.44 -3.90 13.86
N LYS A 106 -5.56 -3.37 14.35
CA LYS A 106 -5.70 -1.98 14.83
C LYS A 106 -5.42 -1.91 16.33
N GLY A 107 -4.88 -0.79 16.77
CA GLY A 107 -4.64 -0.55 18.19
C GLY A 107 -3.33 0.19 18.47
N ASN A 108 -2.94 0.17 19.73
CA ASN A 108 -1.68 0.72 20.22
C ASN A 108 -0.71 -0.41 20.53
N PHE A 109 0.43 -0.36 19.90
CA PHE A 109 1.50 -1.36 19.98
C PHE A 109 2.82 -0.68 20.34
N LYS A 110 3.87 -1.48 20.43
CA LYS A 110 5.27 -1.04 20.49
C LYS A 110 6.10 -1.98 19.62
N ILE A 111 7.15 -1.45 19.01
CA ILE A 111 8.16 -2.31 18.39
C ILE A 111 8.81 -3.12 19.50
N TYR A 112 8.78 -4.44 19.46
CA TYR A 112 9.41 -5.29 20.48
C TYR A 112 10.53 -6.17 19.92
N ALA A 113 10.64 -6.32 18.62
CA ALA A 113 11.77 -7.00 17.97
C ALA A 113 12.15 -6.31 16.65
N LYS A 114 13.43 -6.36 16.33
CA LYS A 114 13.99 -5.86 15.07
C LYS A 114 15.01 -6.86 14.52
N GLU A 115 14.94 -7.13 13.23
CA GLU A 115 15.85 -8.04 12.53
C GLU A 115 16.08 -7.54 11.09
N GLU A 116 17.33 -7.22 10.75
CA GLU A 116 17.63 -6.63 9.43
C GLU A 116 17.37 -7.62 8.28
N GLN A 117 17.67 -8.90 8.47
CA GLN A 117 17.60 -9.95 7.45
C GLN A 117 16.59 -11.07 7.82
N LYS A 118 15.40 -10.69 8.24
CA LYS A 118 14.32 -11.62 8.57
C LYS A 118 13.88 -12.44 7.38
N ARG A 119 13.58 -13.71 7.62
CA ARG A 119 12.86 -14.57 6.68
C ARG A 119 11.55 -15.04 7.25
N SER A 120 10.55 -15.18 6.37
CA SER A 120 9.24 -15.71 6.75
C SER A 120 9.34 -17.16 7.21
N GLY A 121 8.64 -17.49 8.30
CA GLY A 121 8.47 -18.87 8.76
C GLY A 121 7.35 -19.62 8.01
N SER A 122 6.45 -18.91 7.32
CA SER A 122 5.24 -19.49 6.74
C SER A 122 5.22 -19.50 5.20
N TYR A 123 5.93 -18.61 4.56
CA TYR A 123 5.96 -18.47 3.09
C TYR A 123 7.40 -18.41 2.61
N GLY A 124 7.72 -19.14 1.56
CA GLY A 124 9.08 -19.19 1.05
C GLY A 124 9.24 -20.19 -0.09
N PHE A 125 10.35 -20.90 -0.08
CA PHE A 125 10.76 -21.79 -1.13
C PHE A 125 11.25 -23.12 -0.54
N SER A 126 11.00 -24.22 -1.25
CA SER A 126 11.70 -25.49 -1.07
C SER A 126 12.82 -25.60 -2.10
N VAL A 127 14.06 -25.85 -1.61
CA VAL A 127 15.27 -25.97 -2.41
C VAL A 127 15.74 -27.41 -2.43
N GLN A 128 15.80 -28.00 -3.62
CA GLN A 128 16.24 -29.37 -3.88
C GLN A 128 17.26 -29.37 -5.03
N GLY A 129 18.54 -29.37 -4.71
CA GLY A 129 19.58 -29.18 -5.73
C GLY A 129 19.34 -27.87 -6.50
N ASN A 130 19.18 -27.94 -7.80
CA ASN A 130 18.92 -26.80 -8.67
C ASN A 130 17.41 -26.43 -8.79
N ARG A 131 16.53 -27.22 -8.17
CA ARG A 131 15.09 -26.94 -8.21
C ARG A 131 14.67 -26.07 -7.03
N ILE A 132 14.07 -24.93 -7.33
CA ILE A 132 13.53 -23.98 -6.34
C ILE A 132 12.06 -23.79 -6.67
N VAL A 133 11.16 -24.11 -5.72
CA VAL A 133 9.72 -23.98 -5.90
C VAL A 133 9.09 -23.26 -4.71
N PRO A 134 8.01 -22.49 -4.89
CA PRO A 134 7.26 -21.91 -3.78
C PRO A 134 6.83 -22.97 -2.76
N SER A 135 6.89 -22.63 -1.46
CA SER A 135 6.55 -23.54 -0.36
C SER A 135 6.02 -22.75 0.84
N THR A 136 5.07 -23.37 1.55
CA THR A 136 4.55 -22.87 2.83
C THR A 136 5.16 -23.58 4.05
N GLY A 137 6.31 -24.23 3.86
CA GLY A 137 6.88 -25.16 4.83
C GLY A 137 6.32 -26.55 4.65
N GLY A 138 7.08 -27.53 5.08
CA GLY A 138 6.76 -28.95 4.82
C GLY A 138 7.09 -29.38 3.39
N GLY A 139 7.27 -30.70 3.20
CA GLY A 139 7.69 -31.26 1.92
C GLY A 139 9.21 -31.48 1.82
N PRO A 140 9.67 -32.11 0.72
CA PRO A 140 11.05 -32.47 0.53
C PRO A 140 11.92 -31.24 0.24
N GLY A 141 13.17 -31.28 0.71
CA GLY A 141 14.16 -30.24 0.49
C GLY A 141 14.33 -29.26 1.66
N ARG A 142 15.26 -28.33 1.49
CA ARG A 142 15.52 -27.30 2.50
C ARG A 142 14.54 -26.14 2.32
N TYR A 143 13.78 -25.81 3.35
CA TYR A 143 12.94 -24.62 3.36
C TYR A 143 13.78 -23.36 3.51
N VAL A 144 13.51 -22.36 2.68
CA VAL A 144 14.06 -21.00 2.78
C VAL A 144 12.90 -20.00 2.74
N GLY A 145 12.69 -19.32 3.86
CA GLY A 145 11.61 -18.33 3.97
C GLY A 145 11.79 -17.14 3.02
N TYR A 146 10.67 -16.57 2.58
CA TYR A 146 10.64 -15.35 1.79
C TYR A 146 11.36 -14.21 2.56
N PRO A 147 12.23 -13.42 1.90
CA PRO A 147 12.95 -12.35 2.57
C PRO A 147 12.00 -11.22 3.00
N MET A 148 12.13 -10.81 4.26
CA MET A 148 11.40 -9.70 4.88
C MET A 148 12.43 -8.75 5.51
N GLY A 149 13.21 -8.08 4.67
CA GLY A 149 14.28 -7.18 5.13
C GLY A 149 13.76 -6.06 6.02
N TYR A 150 14.60 -5.62 6.95
CA TYR A 150 14.30 -4.51 7.87
C TYR A 150 13.05 -4.75 8.73
N TRP A 151 12.89 -5.97 9.21
CA TRP A 151 11.77 -6.38 10.05
C TRP A 151 11.71 -5.60 11.36
N CYS A 152 10.54 -5.03 11.65
CA CYS A 152 10.21 -4.40 12.92
C CYS A 152 8.89 -4.97 13.41
N GLU A 153 8.91 -5.88 14.39
CA GLU A 153 7.73 -6.57 14.91
C GLU A 153 6.98 -5.72 15.92
N PHE A 154 5.65 -5.61 15.77
CA PHE A 154 4.79 -4.85 16.68
C PHE A 154 3.69 -5.70 17.34
N ALA A 155 3.37 -6.87 16.78
CA ALA A 155 2.48 -7.88 17.36
C ALA A 155 2.97 -9.27 16.93
N PRO A 156 2.61 -10.38 17.61
CA PRO A 156 3.06 -11.73 17.26
C PRO A 156 2.81 -12.04 15.78
N ALA A 157 3.88 -12.28 15.03
CA ALA A 157 3.88 -12.52 13.58
C ALA A 157 3.42 -11.33 12.70
N TYR A 158 3.26 -10.13 13.25
CA TYR A 158 2.96 -8.90 12.51
C TYR A 158 4.09 -7.88 12.64
N GLY A 159 4.55 -7.36 11.53
CA GLY A 159 5.64 -6.39 11.52
C GLY A 159 5.66 -5.53 10.27
N PHE A 160 6.47 -4.49 10.33
CA PHE A 160 6.90 -3.73 9.17
C PHE A 160 8.06 -4.44 8.50
N HIS A 161 8.08 -4.48 7.18
CA HIS A 161 9.20 -5.05 6.43
C HIS A 161 9.26 -4.53 5.00
N GLN A 162 10.43 -4.67 4.36
CA GLN A 162 10.61 -4.39 2.95
C GLN A 162 9.74 -5.31 2.08
N GLY A 163 9.18 -4.75 1.01
CA GLY A 163 8.46 -5.50 -0.02
C GLY A 163 7.84 -4.59 -1.05
N PHE A 164 7.19 -5.16 -2.05
CA PHE A 164 6.45 -4.42 -3.05
C PHE A 164 5.23 -3.74 -2.44
N VAL A 165 5.05 -2.48 -2.75
CA VAL A 165 3.93 -1.65 -2.33
C VAL A 165 2.95 -1.50 -3.48
N HIS A 166 1.70 -1.89 -3.24
CA HIS A 166 0.61 -1.81 -4.20
C HIS A 166 -0.35 -0.70 -3.81
N PRO A 167 -1.09 -0.11 -4.74
CA PRO A 167 -2.08 0.94 -4.45
C PRO A 167 -3.40 0.39 -3.86
N TYR A 168 -3.34 -0.80 -3.26
CA TYR A 168 -4.46 -1.49 -2.61
C TYR A 168 -3.94 -2.50 -1.58
N PRO A 169 -4.77 -2.91 -0.58
CA PRO A 169 -4.39 -3.92 0.41
C PRO A 169 -3.93 -5.23 -0.24
N ARG A 170 -2.75 -5.73 0.16
CA ARG A 170 -2.13 -6.87 -0.50
C ARG A 170 -1.43 -7.86 0.43
N THR A 171 -1.35 -7.58 1.72
CA THR A 171 -0.61 -8.44 2.65
C THR A 171 -1.53 -9.36 3.44
N HIS A 172 -0.97 -10.23 4.25
CA HIS A 172 -1.68 -11.04 5.23
C HIS A 172 -1.61 -10.43 6.65
N GLY A 173 -1.60 -9.09 6.72
CA GLY A 173 -1.63 -8.32 7.95
C GLY A 173 -0.32 -7.60 8.28
N CYS A 174 0.83 -8.02 7.77
CA CYS A 174 2.07 -7.25 7.84
C CYS A 174 1.95 -5.91 7.08
N ILE A 175 2.82 -4.97 7.37
CA ILE A 175 2.87 -3.67 6.71
C ILE A 175 4.13 -3.63 5.85
N ARG A 176 3.94 -3.57 4.53
CA ARG A 176 5.07 -3.50 3.59
C ARG A 176 5.49 -2.07 3.33
N LEU A 177 6.79 -1.86 3.30
CA LEU A 177 7.47 -0.64 2.91
C LEU A 177 8.29 -0.89 1.64
N HIS A 178 8.25 0.05 0.71
CA HIS A 178 9.14 0.02 -0.45
C HIS A 178 10.62 -0.04 -0.04
N GLY A 179 11.47 -0.58 -0.92
CA GLY A 179 12.90 -0.74 -0.67
C GLY A 179 13.64 0.54 -0.26
N GLU A 180 13.20 1.71 -0.78
CA GLU A 180 13.76 3.01 -0.39
C GLU A 180 13.29 3.49 1.01
N ALA A 181 12.14 3.03 1.48
CA ALA A 181 11.54 3.43 2.75
C ALA A 181 11.95 2.53 3.92
N ALA A 182 12.02 1.22 3.69
CA ALA A 182 12.20 0.24 4.76
C ALA A 182 13.49 0.43 5.58
N PRO A 183 14.69 0.67 4.98
CA PRO A 183 15.91 0.90 5.74
C PRO A 183 15.86 2.22 6.54
N LYS A 184 15.23 3.26 5.99
CA LYS A 184 15.06 4.55 6.67
C LYS A 184 14.11 4.41 7.86
N PHE A 185 12.98 3.73 7.67
CA PHE A 185 12.06 3.37 8.77
C PHE A 185 12.77 2.59 9.87
N TYR A 186 13.52 1.55 9.49
CA TYR A 186 14.28 0.72 10.42
C TYR A 186 15.29 1.55 11.24
N ALA A 187 15.95 2.54 10.63
CA ALA A 187 16.88 3.43 11.31
C ALA A 187 16.18 4.40 12.27
N LEU A 188 14.94 4.82 11.96
CA LEU A 188 14.16 5.76 12.79
C LEU A 188 13.57 5.12 14.04
N VAL A 189 13.18 3.84 13.99
CA VAL A 189 12.50 3.17 15.10
C VAL A 189 13.46 2.32 15.93
N LYS A 190 13.18 2.21 17.22
CA LYS A 190 13.90 1.34 18.18
C LYS A 190 12.92 0.42 18.90
N ILE A 191 13.45 -0.60 19.59
CA ILE A 191 12.63 -1.40 20.53
C ILE A 191 12.03 -0.46 21.55
N GLY A 192 10.72 -0.58 21.77
CA GLY A 192 9.94 0.31 22.62
C GLY A 192 9.26 1.46 21.88
N THR A 193 9.61 1.77 20.60
CA THR A 193 8.93 2.81 19.83
C THR A 193 7.42 2.55 19.75
N PRO A 194 6.56 3.50 20.20
CA PRO A 194 5.12 3.36 20.14
C PRO A 194 4.62 3.34 18.69
N VAL A 195 3.63 2.47 18.42
CA VAL A 195 2.97 2.32 17.12
C VAL A 195 1.46 2.41 17.33
N ASN A 196 0.81 3.37 16.71
CA ASN A 196 -0.64 3.46 16.64
C ASN A 196 -1.10 3.08 15.24
N ILE A 197 -1.99 2.10 15.14
CA ILE A 197 -2.60 1.63 13.88
C ILE A 197 -4.10 1.88 13.95
N ALA A 198 -4.60 2.76 13.11
CA ALA A 198 -6.00 3.13 13.05
C ALA A 198 -6.51 3.17 11.61
N ASN A 199 -7.81 3.24 11.44
CA ASN A 199 -8.40 3.38 10.11
C ASN A 199 -7.98 4.69 9.45
N SER A 200 -7.90 5.77 10.22
CA SER A 200 -7.42 7.09 9.79
C SER A 200 -6.53 7.70 10.86
N GLN A 201 -5.69 8.65 10.47
CA GLN A 201 -4.81 9.42 11.33
C GLN A 201 -5.04 10.93 11.08
N PRO A 202 -4.82 11.81 12.07
CA PRO A 202 -4.88 13.26 11.84
C PRO A 202 -3.94 13.73 10.72
N GLU A 203 -2.81 13.07 10.55
CA GLU A 203 -1.80 13.33 9.53
C GLU A 203 -2.29 13.07 8.10
N ASP A 204 -3.40 12.34 7.94
CA ASP A 204 -4.01 12.07 6.62
C ASP A 204 -4.41 13.37 5.90
N GLU A 205 -4.80 14.41 6.65
CA GLU A 205 -5.23 15.69 6.09
C GLU A 205 -4.05 16.65 5.83
N THR A 206 -2.94 16.52 6.58
CA THR A 206 -1.82 17.47 6.53
C THR A 206 -0.63 16.95 5.75
N LEU A 207 -0.22 15.72 6.03
CA LEU A 207 0.91 15.04 5.40
C LEU A 207 0.46 14.09 4.28
N GLY A 208 -0.71 13.46 4.44
CA GLY A 208 -1.24 12.49 3.50
C GLY A 208 -1.24 12.95 2.04
N PRO A 209 -1.68 14.18 1.71
CA PRO A 209 -1.67 14.69 0.35
C PRO A 209 -0.27 14.83 -0.28
N LYS A 210 0.78 14.89 0.56
CA LYS A 210 2.19 15.02 0.14
C LYS A 210 2.88 13.66 0.01
N VAL A 211 2.25 12.57 0.46
CA VAL A 211 2.84 11.22 0.35
C VAL A 211 2.90 10.79 -1.10
N GLN A 212 4.12 10.57 -1.58
CA GLN A 212 4.36 10.01 -2.90
C GLN A 212 3.80 8.58 -2.96
N ARG A 213 2.94 8.30 -3.94
CA ARG A 213 2.38 6.96 -4.14
C ARG A 213 3.35 6.09 -4.92
N VAL A 214 3.40 4.82 -4.52
CA VAL A 214 4.14 3.76 -5.19
C VAL A 214 3.14 2.77 -5.77
N ASP A 215 3.45 2.24 -6.93
CA ASP A 215 2.72 1.14 -7.55
C ASP A 215 3.70 0.12 -8.13
N ASP A 216 4.05 -0.87 -7.32
CA ASP A 216 4.90 -1.99 -7.72
C ASP A 216 4.09 -3.15 -8.33
N SER A 217 2.78 -2.97 -8.62
CA SER A 217 1.92 -4.06 -9.09
C SER A 217 2.35 -4.68 -10.42
N LYS A 218 3.15 -3.94 -11.21
CA LYS A 218 3.70 -4.38 -12.49
C LYS A 218 5.18 -4.75 -12.41
N THR A 219 5.81 -4.57 -11.26
CA THR A 219 7.22 -4.91 -11.05
C THR A 219 7.34 -6.44 -10.92
N PRO A 220 8.14 -7.10 -11.77
CA PRO A 220 8.30 -8.55 -11.69
C PRO A 220 8.98 -8.96 -10.38
N ASP A 221 8.56 -10.09 -9.84
CA ASP A 221 9.24 -10.67 -8.69
C ASP A 221 10.71 -10.99 -9.03
N PRO A 222 11.63 -10.77 -8.10
CA PRO A 222 13.01 -11.21 -8.27
C PRO A 222 13.08 -12.72 -8.48
N PRO A 223 14.07 -13.21 -9.25
CA PRO A 223 14.19 -14.65 -9.49
C PRO A 223 14.34 -15.43 -8.19
N ALA A 224 13.70 -16.60 -8.11
CA ALA A 224 13.72 -17.46 -6.92
C ALA A 224 15.15 -17.82 -6.48
N SER A 225 16.09 -17.95 -7.43
CA SER A 225 17.51 -18.18 -7.17
C SER A 225 18.14 -17.05 -6.34
N LEU A 226 17.76 -15.80 -6.57
CA LEU A 226 18.21 -14.67 -5.74
C LEU A 226 17.50 -14.70 -4.38
N MET A 227 16.20 -14.96 -4.36
CA MET A 227 15.37 -14.90 -3.15
C MET A 227 15.82 -15.89 -2.06
N VAL A 228 16.42 -17.01 -2.43
CA VAL A 228 16.91 -18.01 -1.47
C VAL A 228 18.31 -17.75 -0.94
N THR A 229 18.98 -16.68 -1.38
CA THR A 229 20.33 -16.28 -0.97
C THR A 229 20.32 -15.03 -0.09
N SER A 230 21.46 -14.70 0.52
CA SER A 230 21.67 -13.42 1.24
C SER A 230 21.59 -12.20 0.32
N GLY A 231 21.82 -12.37 -0.99
CA GLY A 231 21.67 -11.30 -1.99
C GLY A 231 20.24 -10.75 -2.12
N ALA A 232 19.24 -11.47 -1.60
CA ALA A 232 17.87 -10.97 -1.51
C ALA A 232 17.69 -9.77 -0.56
N PHE A 233 18.65 -9.56 0.36
CA PHE A 233 18.65 -8.44 1.29
C PHE A 233 19.52 -7.32 0.75
N GLN A 234 18.91 -6.46 -0.08
CA GLN A 234 19.58 -5.31 -0.66
C GLN A 234 19.92 -4.28 0.43
N LYS A 235 21.12 -3.72 0.34
CA LYS A 235 21.51 -2.59 1.18
C LYS A 235 21.22 -1.28 0.45
N PRO A 236 20.78 -0.24 1.18
CA PRO A 236 20.57 1.06 0.56
C PRO A 236 21.91 1.66 0.10
N SER A 237 21.87 2.40 -1.00
CA SER A 237 22.95 3.26 -1.43
C SER A 237 22.68 4.68 -0.91
N GLY A 238 23.63 5.24 -0.14
CA GLY A 238 23.52 6.62 0.36
C GLY A 238 23.07 6.72 1.83
N PRO A 239 22.87 7.96 2.33
CA PRO A 239 22.53 8.20 3.74
C PRO A 239 21.13 7.68 4.05
N LEU A 240 20.97 7.03 5.20
CA LEU A 240 19.66 6.57 5.68
C LEU A 240 18.79 7.74 6.15
N LEU A 241 19.41 8.70 6.84
CA LEU A 241 18.71 9.85 7.43
C LEU A 241 19.46 11.14 7.10
N GLU A 242 18.71 12.19 6.88
CA GLU A 242 19.16 13.56 6.60
C GLU A 242 19.19 14.43 7.86
#